data_ac85133d82a9eb7596cd3a4239b8caf4
#
_entry.id   ac85133d82a9eb7596cd3a4239b8caf4
#
_cell.length_a   1.000
_cell.length_b   1.000
_cell.length_c   1.000
_cell.angle_alpha   90.00
_cell.angle_beta   90.00
_cell.angle_gamma   90.00
#
_symmetry.space_group_name_H-M   'P 1'
#
loop_
_entity.id
_entity.type
_entity.pdbx_description
1 polymer ?
#
loop_
_entity_poly.entity_id
_entity_poly.type
_entity_poly.pdbx_seq_one_letter_code
_entity_poly.pdbx_strand_id
1 'polypeptide(L)'
;MACLNTNISNSNSSNALNTNDCMYDTISRIDQMQKAASVQTLCEGCEGSLVSAFYNTKPISIYLCSGVLFQAVVPDTGATTTLFRIENVKGDCVTLRLLVEANDVTTCTIYTIQLKINCICGLQCFAPICCESCQRTCPTA
;
A
#
# COMPACT_ATOMS: atom_id res chain seq x y z
N MET A 1 0.97 -9.05 -15.23
CA MET A 1 -0.24 -8.43 -15.81
C MET A 1 0.16 -7.17 -16.54
N ALA A 2 -0.08 -7.12 -17.81
CA ALA A 2 0.17 -5.89 -18.54
C ALA A 2 -0.90 -4.89 -18.20
N CYS A 3 -0.49 -3.68 -17.90
CA CYS A 3 -1.40 -2.57 -17.74
C CYS A 3 -2.01 -2.27 -19.10
N LEU A 4 -3.26 -2.62 -19.28
CA LEU A 4 -3.95 -2.36 -20.54
C LEU A 4 -4.28 -0.88 -20.62
N ASN A 5 -3.33 -0.14 -21.11
CA ASN A 5 -3.57 1.24 -21.46
C ASN A 5 -4.04 1.28 -22.91
N THR A 6 -5.35 1.34 -23.08
CA THR A 6 -5.94 1.42 -24.41
C THR A 6 -5.75 2.77 -25.09
N ASN A 7 -5.15 3.72 -24.41
CA ASN A 7 -4.89 5.05 -24.95
C ASN A 7 -3.45 5.22 -25.40
N ILE A 8 -2.87 4.17 -25.92
CA ILE A 8 -1.51 4.21 -26.43
C ILE A 8 -1.48 4.84 -27.82
N SER A 9 -2.28 5.82 -28.07
CA SER A 9 -2.15 6.56 -29.32
C SER A 9 -0.90 7.42 -29.36
N ASN A 10 -0.25 7.62 -28.24
CA ASN A 10 0.99 8.36 -28.15
C ASN A 10 2.12 7.42 -27.78
N SER A 11 2.51 6.65 -28.75
CA SER A 11 3.68 5.80 -28.65
C SER A 11 4.97 6.55 -28.28
N ASN A 12 4.96 7.85 -28.29
CA ASN A 12 6.11 8.66 -27.91
C ASN A 12 6.14 9.02 -26.42
N SER A 13 5.08 8.76 -25.71
CA SER A 13 5.23 8.84 -24.30
C SER A 13 6.08 7.66 -23.90
N SER A 14 7.34 7.92 -23.78
CA SER A 14 8.22 7.05 -23.05
C SER A 14 7.44 6.51 -21.87
N ASN A 15 7.61 5.24 -21.55
CA ASN A 15 7.12 4.64 -20.33
C ASN A 15 7.71 5.32 -19.09
N ALA A 16 8.10 6.57 -19.20
CA ALA A 16 8.66 7.32 -18.12
C ALA A 16 7.57 7.58 -17.09
N LEU A 17 7.86 7.21 -15.88
CA LEU A 17 7.01 7.45 -14.73
C LEU A 17 6.79 8.96 -14.59
N ASN A 18 5.54 9.37 -14.60
CA ASN A 18 5.18 10.74 -14.34
C ASN A 18 5.12 10.97 -12.83
N THR A 19 6.21 11.49 -12.27
CA THR A 19 6.29 11.77 -10.84
C THR A 19 5.40 12.92 -10.39
N ASN A 20 4.83 13.67 -11.33
CA ASN A 20 3.85 14.71 -11.05
C ASN A 20 2.41 14.17 -11.03
N ASP A 21 2.23 12.90 -11.32
CA ASP A 21 0.93 12.26 -11.25
C ASP A 21 0.45 12.23 -9.80
N CYS A 22 -0.81 12.56 -9.57
CA CYS A 22 -1.38 12.57 -8.22
C CYS A 22 -1.37 11.18 -7.58
N MET A 23 -1.50 10.12 -8.37
CA MET A 23 -1.43 8.75 -7.84
C MET A 23 -0.03 8.42 -7.33
N TYR A 24 0.99 8.77 -8.09
CA TYR A 24 2.37 8.58 -7.66
C TYR A 24 2.65 9.35 -6.36
N ASP A 25 2.22 10.59 -6.30
CA ASP A 25 2.41 11.45 -5.13
C ASP A 25 1.72 10.86 -3.90
N THR A 26 0.48 10.44 -4.05
CA THR A 26 -0.30 9.85 -2.95
C THR A 26 0.34 8.57 -2.44
N ILE A 27 0.72 7.68 -3.35
CA ILE A 27 1.37 6.40 -3.00
C ILE A 27 2.68 6.65 -2.27
N SER A 28 3.48 7.58 -2.78
CA SER A 28 4.77 7.92 -2.17
C SER A 28 4.60 8.53 -0.78
N ARG A 29 3.60 9.36 -0.58
CA ARG A 29 3.33 9.96 0.73
C ARG A 29 2.87 8.93 1.75
N ILE A 30 2.01 8.00 1.35
CA ILE A 30 1.58 6.93 2.23
C ILE A 30 2.78 6.07 2.63
N ASP A 31 3.63 5.72 1.67
CA ASP A 31 4.84 4.95 1.92
C ASP A 31 5.75 5.66 2.94
N GLN A 32 5.96 6.95 2.76
CA GLN A 32 6.80 7.75 3.66
C GLN A 32 6.21 7.84 5.06
N MET A 33 4.90 8.05 5.17
CA MET A 33 4.23 8.13 6.46
C MET A 33 4.32 6.81 7.22
N GLN A 34 4.14 5.70 6.52
CA GLN A 34 4.22 4.37 7.14
C GLN A 34 5.64 4.04 7.58
N LYS A 35 6.64 4.40 6.78
CA LYS A 35 8.04 4.21 7.14
C LYS A 35 8.42 5.04 8.36
N ALA A 36 7.97 6.29 8.41
CA ALA A 36 8.20 7.14 9.57
C ALA A 36 7.57 6.58 10.84
N ALA A 37 6.35 6.05 10.73
CA ALA A 37 5.67 5.42 11.86
C ALA A 37 6.37 4.13 12.32
N SER A 38 6.95 3.39 11.38
CA SER A 38 7.62 2.11 11.70
C SER A 38 8.98 2.29 12.36
N VAL A 39 9.66 3.41 12.10
CA VAL A 39 11.00 3.68 12.64
C VAL A 39 10.96 4.28 14.03
N GLN A 40 9.80 4.68 14.50
CA GLN A 40 9.69 5.38 15.76
C GLN A 40 10.01 4.47 16.94
N THR A 41 11.08 4.79 17.65
CA THR A 41 11.43 4.11 18.87
C THR A 41 10.68 4.76 20.04
N LEU A 42 10.21 3.93 20.97
CA LEU A 42 9.48 4.37 22.14
C LEU A 42 10.32 5.24 23.09
N CYS A 43 11.61 5.38 22.77
CA CYS A 43 12.57 6.05 23.68
C CYS A 43 12.89 7.49 23.27
N GLU A 44 12.22 8.06 22.30
CA GLU A 44 12.53 9.40 21.81
C GLU A 44 11.88 10.53 22.60
N GLY A 45 11.49 10.25 23.82
CA GLY A 45 11.03 11.29 24.74
C GLY A 45 9.78 12.02 24.25
N CYS A 46 9.83 13.34 24.33
CA CYS A 46 8.65 14.17 24.04
C CYS A 46 8.35 14.34 22.56
N GLU A 47 9.23 13.92 21.69
CA GLU A 47 9.08 14.10 20.24
C GLU A 47 8.36 12.94 19.55
N GLY A 48 8.11 11.85 20.26
CA GLY A 48 7.37 10.72 19.73
C GLY A 48 5.90 11.03 19.50
N SER A 49 5.36 10.62 18.36
CA SER A 49 3.94 10.77 18.09
C SER A 49 3.15 9.70 18.82
N LEU A 50 2.13 10.09 19.57
CA LEU A 50 1.23 9.14 20.22
C LEU A 50 0.47 8.28 19.20
N VAL A 51 0.18 8.83 18.03
CA VAL A 51 -0.58 8.14 17.00
C VAL A 51 0.22 7.00 16.38
N SER A 52 1.51 7.21 16.12
CA SER A 52 2.35 6.18 15.52
C SER A 52 2.62 4.99 16.44
N ALA A 53 2.39 5.12 17.74
CA ALA A 53 2.46 3.99 18.66
C ALA A 53 1.37 2.96 18.40
N PHE A 54 0.22 3.38 17.84
CA PHE A 54 -0.94 2.52 17.62
C PHE A 54 -1.12 2.13 16.15
N TYR A 55 -0.67 2.96 15.22
CA TYR A 55 -0.94 2.76 13.80
C TYR A 55 0.33 2.92 12.99
N ASN A 56 0.57 2.00 12.08
CA ASN A 56 1.68 2.09 11.13
C ASN A 56 1.26 1.78 9.71
N THR A 57 -0.01 1.56 9.47
CA THR A 57 -0.51 1.12 8.19
C THR A 57 -1.79 1.85 7.83
N LYS A 58 -1.83 2.34 6.61
CA LYS A 58 -3.05 2.88 6.02
C LYS A 58 -3.52 1.90 4.95
N PRO A 59 -4.55 1.09 5.25
CA PRO A 59 -5.04 0.13 4.26
C PRO A 59 -5.64 0.85 3.06
N ILE A 60 -5.39 0.30 1.89
CA ILE A 60 -5.92 0.85 0.64
C ILE A 60 -6.54 -0.24 -0.22
N SER A 61 -7.49 0.16 -1.04
CA SER A 61 -7.93 -0.58 -2.21
C SER A 61 -7.52 0.17 -3.46
N ILE A 62 -7.27 -0.57 -4.53
CA ILE A 62 -6.70 -0.03 -5.76
C ILE A 62 -7.66 -0.30 -6.91
N TYR A 63 -7.93 0.74 -7.69
CA TYR A 63 -8.65 0.62 -8.95
C TYR A 63 -7.66 0.76 -10.09
N LEU A 64 -7.65 -0.21 -10.97
CA LEU A 64 -6.83 -0.18 -12.17
C LEU A 64 -7.39 0.82 -13.18
N CYS A 65 -6.57 1.22 -14.14
CA CYS A 65 -7.01 2.16 -15.17
C CYS A 65 -8.11 1.59 -16.07
N SER A 66 -8.30 0.27 -16.05
CA SER A 66 -9.44 -0.38 -16.69
C SER A 66 -10.75 -0.20 -15.92
N GLY A 67 -10.71 0.37 -14.72
CA GLY A 67 -11.87 0.51 -13.84
C GLY A 67 -12.13 -0.66 -12.92
N VAL A 68 -11.30 -1.69 -12.98
CA VAL A 68 -11.47 -2.91 -12.18
C VAL A 68 -10.85 -2.71 -10.80
N LEU A 69 -11.56 -3.13 -9.76
CA LEU A 69 -11.01 -3.21 -8.41
C LEU A 69 -9.96 -4.32 -8.37
N PHE A 70 -8.73 -3.96 -8.04
CA PHE A 70 -7.62 -4.91 -8.04
C PHE A 70 -7.76 -5.91 -6.92
N GLN A 71 -7.60 -7.19 -7.25
CA GLN A 71 -7.65 -8.30 -6.31
C GLN A 71 -6.39 -9.13 -6.44
N ALA A 72 -5.92 -9.64 -5.31
CA ALA A 72 -4.79 -10.56 -5.28
C ALA A 72 -5.18 -11.83 -4.51
N VAL A 73 -4.54 -12.93 -4.85
CA VAL A 73 -4.76 -14.21 -4.18
C VAL A 73 -3.86 -14.30 -2.96
N VAL A 74 -4.44 -14.68 -1.83
CA VAL A 74 -3.69 -15.00 -0.61
C VAL A 74 -3.19 -16.45 -0.75
N PRO A 75 -1.87 -16.67 -0.86
CA PRO A 75 -1.35 -17.98 -1.26
C PRO A 75 -1.68 -19.14 -0.32
N ASP A 76 -1.79 -18.90 0.98
CA ASP A 76 -2.02 -19.97 1.95
C ASP A 76 -3.46 -20.44 2.01
N THR A 77 -4.42 -19.57 1.70
CA THR A 77 -5.85 -19.89 1.78
C THR A 77 -6.51 -20.02 0.42
N GLY A 78 -5.90 -19.45 -0.62
CA GLY A 78 -6.50 -19.35 -1.95
C GLY A 78 -7.60 -18.29 -2.06
N ALA A 79 -7.94 -17.63 -0.97
CA ALA A 79 -8.90 -16.54 -0.98
C ALA A 79 -8.33 -15.31 -1.68
N THR A 80 -9.19 -14.41 -2.11
CA THR A 80 -8.77 -13.14 -2.70
C THR A 80 -8.96 -12.01 -1.71
N THR A 81 -8.13 -10.98 -1.86
CA THR A 81 -8.25 -9.76 -1.07
C THR A 81 -8.14 -8.52 -1.96
N THR A 82 -8.82 -7.49 -1.55
CA THR A 82 -8.77 -6.17 -2.19
C THR A 82 -8.08 -5.12 -1.31
N LEU A 83 -7.61 -5.52 -0.15
CA LEU A 83 -6.96 -4.63 0.82
C LEU A 83 -5.46 -4.84 0.81
N PHE A 84 -4.73 -3.73 0.78
CA PHE A 84 -3.28 -3.75 0.67
C PHE A 84 -2.63 -2.70 1.57
N ARG A 85 -1.38 -2.98 1.93
CA ARG A 85 -0.48 -2.01 2.56
C ARG A 85 0.65 -1.70 1.61
N ILE A 86 0.95 -0.44 1.42
CA ILE A 86 2.12 -0.04 0.63
C ILE A 86 3.38 -0.36 1.44
N GLU A 87 4.22 -1.25 0.91
CA GLU A 87 5.46 -1.62 1.58
C GLU A 87 6.64 -0.80 1.08
N ASN A 88 6.70 -0.56 -0.21
CA ASN A 88 7.82 0.15 -0.82
C ASN A 88 7.45 0.67 -2.19
N VAL A 89 8.07 1.78 -2.55
CA VAL A 89 7.97 2.36 -3.89
C VAL A 89 9.38 2.39 -4.46
N LYS A 90 9.57 1.74 -5.60
CA LYS A 90 10.85 1.70 -6.27
C LYS A 90 10.65 1.94 -7.76
N GLY A 91 11.08 3.11 -8.23
CA GLY A 91 10.89 3.49 -9.62
C GLY A 91 9.41 3.54 -9.96
N ASP A 92 9.00 2.78 -10.97
CA ASP A 92 7.62 2.71 -11.43
C ASP A 92 6.82 1.56 -10.81
N CYS A 93 7.40 0.87 -9.83
CA CYS A 93 6.76 -0.27 -9.16
C CYS A 93 6.45 0.04 -7.71
N VAL A 94 5.32 -0.46 -7.24
CA VAL A 94 4.95 -0.44 -5.84
C VAL A 94 4.85 -1.88 -5.35
N THR A 95 5.44 -2.16 -4.19
CA THR A 95 5.27 -3.43 -3.50
C THR A 95 4.17 -3.29 -2.48
N LEU A 96 3.21 -4.18 -2.53
CA LEU A 96 2.02 -4.16 -1.69
C LEU A 96 1.99 -5.42 -0.84
N ARG A 97 1.72 -5.26 0.45
CA ARG A 97 1.43 -6.39 1.32
C ARG A 97 -0.06 -6.66 1.30
N LEU A 98 -0.43 -7.93 1.21
CA LEU A 98 -1.82 -8.34 1.24
C LEU A 98 -2.35 -8.28 2.66
N LEU A 99 -3.51 -7.66 2.82
CA LEU A 99 -4.23 -7.62 4.07
C LEU A 99 -5.49 -8.47 3.94
N VAL A 100 -5.91 -9.09 5.02
CA VAL A 100 -7.13 -9.90 5.04
C VAL A 100 -8.05 -9.37 6.11
N GLU A 101 -9.35 -9.46 5.85
CA GLU A 101 -10.36 -9.04 6.80
C GLU A 101 -11.19 -10.24 7.21
N ALA A 102 -11.31 -10.44 8.52
CA ALA A 102 -12.14 -11.49 9.10
C ALA A 102 -12.78 -10.94 10.37
N ASN A 103 -14.09 -11.14 10.51
CA ASN A 103 -14.84 -10.71 11.71
C ASN A 103 -14.64 -9.21 12.01
N ASP A 104 -14.67 -8.39 10.98
CA ASP A 104 -14.47 -6.94 11.05
C ASP A 104 -13.08 -6.52 11.54
N VAL A 105 -12.13 -7.44 11.55
CA VAL A 105 -10.74 -7.16 11.91
C VAL A 105 -9.86 -7.34 10.69
N THR A 106 -9.08 -6.31 10.36
CA THR A 106 -8.11 -6.36 9.28
C THR A 106 -6.75 -6.76 9.85
N THR A 107 -6.16 -7.79 9.28
CA THR A 107 -4.85 -8.28 9.68
C THR A 107 -3.89 -8.28 8.50
N CYS A 108 -2.60 -8.24 8.81
CA CYS A 108 -1.54 -8.20 7.79
C CYS A 108 -1.01 -9.61 7.57
N THR A 109 -0.88 -9.99 6.30
CA THR A 109 -0.22 -11.24 5.93
C THR A 109 1.27 -10.98 5.66
N ILE A 110 2.01 -12.05 5.45
CA ILE A 110 3.42 -11.94 5.03
C ILE A 110 3.58 -11.85 3.52
N TYR A 111 2.48 -11.95 2.77
CA TYR A 111 2.52 -12.05 1.33
C TYR A 111 2.49 -10.68 0.68
N THR A 112 3.24 -10.54 -0.41
CA THR A 112 3.33 -9.30 -1.15
C THR A 112 3.07 -9.52 -2.62
N ILE A 113 2.71 -8.44 -3.31
CA ILE A 113 2.56 -8.41 -4.75
C ILE A 113 3.13 -7.08 -5.26
N GLN A 114 3.67 -7.09 -6.45
CA GLN A 114 4.16 -5.88 -7.09
C GLN A 114 3.21 -5.45 -8.20
N LEU A 115 3.06 -4.15 -8.34
CA LEU A 115 2.18 -3.56 -9.34
C LEU A 115 2.88 -2.33 -9.92
N LYS A 116 2.69 -2.12 -11.22
CA LYS A 116 3.15 -0.89 -11.84
C LYS A 116 2.27 0.28 -11.44
N ILE A 117 2.88 1.35 -10.98
CA ILE A 117 2.14 2.54 -10.53
C ILE A 117 1.32 3.13 -11.67
N ASN A 118 1.82 3.05 -12.90
CA ASN A 118 1.10 3.54 -14.07
C ASN A 118 -0.22 2.82 -14.34
N CYS A 119 -0.40 1.65 -13.77
CA CYS A 119 -1.65 0.89 -13.90
C CYS A 119 -2.71 1.29 -12.89
N ILE A 120 -2.35 2.11 -11.92
CA ILE A 120 -3.23 2.52 -10.83
C ILE A 120 -3.88 3.84 -11.21
N CYS A 121 -5.20 3.84 -11.30
CA CYS A 121 -5.96 5.05 -11.61
C CYS A 121 -6.89 5.48 -10.49
N GLY A 122 -7.00 4.71 -9.42
CA GLY A 122 -7.78 5.10 -8.26
C GLY A 122 -7.29 4.43 -6.99
N LEU A 123 -7.43 5.13 -5.89
CA LEU A 123 -7.13 4.62 -4.54
C LEU A 123 -8.27 4.93 -3.61
N GLN A 124 -8.60 3.97 -2.77
CA GLN A 124 -9.50 4.19 -1.65
C GLN A 124 -8.76 3.87 -0.37
N CYS A 125 -8.79 4.81 0.57
CA CYS A 125 -8.10 4.66 1.85
C CYS A 125 -9.09 4.30 2.95
N PHE A 126 -8.65 3.46 3.88
CA PHE A 126 -9.44 3.00 5.00
C PHE A 126 -8.80 3.44 6.33
N ALA A 127 -9.51 3.19 7.41
CA ALA A 127 -9.03 3.55 8.75
C ALA A 127 -7.69 2.88 9.05
N PRO A 128 -6.76 3.57 9.70
CA PRO A 128 -5.43 3.03 9.96
C PRO A 128 -5.48 1.83 10.90
N ILE A 129 -4.53 0.93 10.70
CA ILE A 129 -4.35 -0.25 11.54
C ILE A 129 -2.88 -0.39 11.91
N CYS A 130 -2.56 -1.36 12.75
CA CYS A 130 -1.19 -1.73 13.06
C CYS A 130 -0.85 -3.06 12.43
N CYS A 131 0.23 -3.08 11.64
CA CYS A 131 0.83 -4.32 11.14
C CYS A 131 2.07 -4.64 11.94
N GLU A 132 2.15 -5.87 12.42
CA GLU A 132 3.33 -6.35 13.11
C GLU A 132 4.47 -6.58 12.13
N SER A 133 5.67 -6.33 12.59
CA SER A 133 6.89 -6.61 11.84
C SER A 133 7.94 -7.15 12.81
N CYS A 134 9.10 -7.57 12.28
CA CYS A 134 10.21 -8.02 13.13
C CYS A 134 10.72 -6.93 14.08
N GLN A 135 10.42 -5.68 13.79
CA GLN A 135 10.91 -4.52 14.55
C GLN A 135 9.83 -3.89 15.40
N ARG A 136 8.59 -4.36 15.29
CA ARG A 136 7.49 -3.71 15.98
C ARG A 136 6.37 -4.70 16.25
N THR A 137 5.95 -4.76 17.50
CA THR A 137 4.73 -5.43 17.92
C THR A 137 3.61 -4.42 18.06
N CYS A 138 2.41 -4.81 17.65
CA CYS A 138 1.26 -3.95 17.80
C CYS A 138 0.76 -3.98 19.24
N PRO A 139 0.31 -2.83 19.79
CA PRO A 139 -0.28 -2.84 21.11
C PRO A 139 -1.54 -3.71 21.14
N THR A 140 -1.64 -4.53 22.17
CA THR A 140 -2.88 -5.26 22.44
C THR A 140 -3.89 -4.32 23.06
N ALA A 141 -5.04 -4.25 22.43
CA ALA A 141 -6.13 -3.43 22.97
C ALA A 141 -6.64 -4.00 24.30
#